data_143a9e7b638098878f26d6325ff9a724
#
_entry.id   143a9e7b638098878f26d6325ff9a724
#
_cell.length_a   1.000
_cell.length_b   1.000
_cell.length_c   1.000
_cell.angle_alpha   90.00
_cell.angle_beta   90.00
_cell.angle_gamma   90.00
#
_symmetry.space_group_name_H-M   'P 1'
#
loop_
_entity.id
_entity.type
_entity.pdbx_description
1 polymer ?
#
loop_
_entity_poly.entity_id
_entity_poly.type
_entity_poly.pdbx_seq_one_letter_code
_entity_poly.pdbx_strand_id
1 'polypeptide(L)'
;MDKKTEFFTAKRVAILGVMTAVAYLLTLVSFPIFPVAPFLKLDFSFAVMLLVGYMLGPLSATIVALVVNLLGSIGSLGGITGAVANTSTAIVFVVVPALLYKFKKGFKWVVLVLVLCSILEIVVALIANRYINYPLYFKDLAKSQFEIHFWFLVAFNAIKCVSNGLITILLYKRLKNLLGKFL
;
A
#
# COMPACT_ATOMS: atom_id res chain seq x y z
N MET A 1 -21.24 25.77 10.08
CA MET A 1 -21.30 24.43 9.44
C MET A 1 -20.07 23.66 9.87
N ASP A 2 -20.25 22.53 10.51
CA ASP A 2 -19.20 21.80 11.20
C ASP A 2 -18.29 21.10 10.19
N LYS A 3 -16.96 21.32 10.26
CA LYS A 3 -15.95 20.69 9.37
C LYS A 3 -16.00 19.15 9.36
N LYS A 4 -16.69 18.52 10.33
CA LYS A 4 -16.90 17.07 10.40
C LYS A 4 -17.88 16.54 9.35
N THR A 5 -18.83 17.34 8.90
CA THR A 5 -19.85 16.92 7.94
C THR A 5 -19.35 16.86 6.50
N GLU A 6 -18.27 17.57 6.15
CA GLU A 6 -17.70 17.58 4.79
C GLU A 6 -16.91 16.32 4.43
N PHE A 7 -16.45 15.54 5.42
CA PHE A 7 -15.65 14.33 5.14
C PHE A 7 -16.50 13.20 4.54
N PHE A 8 -17.76 13.07 4.94
CA PHE A 8 -18.66 12.01 4.52
C PHE A 8 -19.75 12.47 3.53
N THR A 9 -19.39 13.29 2.55
CA THR A 9 -20.34 13.57 1.46
C THR A 9 -20.60 12.30 0.63
N ALA A 10 -21.85 12.15 0.13
CA ALA A 10 -22.25 11.00 -0.69
C ALA A 10 -21.30 10.79 -1.89
N LYS A 11 -20.89 11.88 -2.55
CA LYS A 11 -19.92 11.84 -3.65
C LYS A 11 -18.58 11.25 -3.21
N ARG A 12 -18.07 11.66 -2.06
CA ARG A 12 -16.77 11.20 -1.54
C ARG A 12 -16.82 9.73 -1.13
N VAL A 13 -17.90 9.31 -0.48
CA VAL A 13 -18.14 7.90 -0.10
C VAL A 13 -18.24 7.02 -1.35
N ALA A 14 -18.94 7.47 -2.39
CA ALA A 14 -19.04 6.74 -3.65
C ALA A 14 -17.67 6.56 -4.32
N ILE A 15 -16.84 7.63 -4.39
CA ILE A 15 -15.48 7.55 -4.94
C ILE A 15 -14.61 6.59 -4.10
N LEU A 16 -14.68 6.66 -2.78
CA LEU A 16 -13.96 5.73 -1.89
C LEU A 16 -14.38 4.29 -2.13
N GLY A 17 -15.67 4.02 -2.25
CA GLY A 17 -16.19 2.68 -2.55
C GLY A 17 -15.66 2.11 -3.86
N VAL A 18 -15.74 2.90 -4.94
CA VAL A 18 -15.23 2.50 -6.26
C VAL A 18 -13.71 2.25 -6.22
N MET A 19 -12.94 3.17 -5.62
CA MET A 19 -11.48 3.03 -5.54
C MET A 19 -11.06 1.85 -4.66
N THR A 20 -11.82 1.57 -3.58
CA THR A 20 -11.63 0.37 -2.75
C THR A 20 -11.88 -0.90 -3.55
N ALA A 21 -12.95 -0.96 -4.32
CA ALA A 21 -13.25 -2.10 -5.19
C ALA A 21 -12.15 -2.32 -6.23
N VAL A 22 -11.68 -1.26 -6.91
CA VAL A 22 -10.58 -1.35 -7.87
C VAL A 22 -9.28 -1.83 -7.20
N ALA A 23 -8.92 -1.26 -6.05
CA ALA A 23 -7.74 -1.70 -5.31
C ALA A 23 -7.85 -3.18 -4.89
N TYR A 24 -9.02 -3.61 -4.42
CA TYR A 24 -9.26 -5.01 -4.06
C TYR A 24 -9.16 -5.95 -5.27
N LEU A 25 -9.76 -5.61 -6.40
CA LEU A 25 -9.64 -6.40 -7.63
C LEU A 25 -8.17 -6.58 -8.05
N LEU A 26 -7.34 -5.55 -7.89
CA LEU A 26 -5.90 -5.66 -8.18
C LEU A 26 -5.19 -6.61 -7.21
N THR A 27 -5.64 -6.78 -5.97
CA THR A 27 -5.07 -7.82 -5.08
C THR A 27 -5.42 -9.23 -5.53
N LEU A 28 -6.56 -9.45 -6.17
CA LEU A 28 -6.96 -10.75 -6.69
C LEU A 28 -6.11 -11.17 -7.91
N VAL A 29 -5.56 -10.21 -8.65
CA VAL A 29 -4.66 -10.42 -9.81
C VAL A 29 -3.19 -10.51 -9.37
N SER A 30 -2.94 -10.76 -8.08
CA SER A 30 -1.59 -10.90 -7.55
C SER A 30 -0.91 -12.19 -7.99
N PHE A 31 0.41 -12.13 -8.22
CA PHE A 31 1.21 -13.28 -8.65
C PHE A 31 2.53 -13.35 -7.88
N PRO A 32 3.02 -14.58 -7.56
CA PRO A 32 4.32 -14.75 -6.93
C PRO A 32 5.43 -14.45 -7.92
N ILE A 33 6.44 -13.66 -7.52
CA ILE A 33 7.60 -13.36 -8.36
C ILE A 33 8.81 -14.22 -8.01
N PHE A 34 8.81 -14.86 -6.84
CA PHE A 34 9.89 -15.74 -6.39
C PHE A 34 9.33 -17.16 -6.10
N PRO A 35 9.76 -18.20 -6.85
CA PRO A 35 9.33 -19.59 -6.59
C PRO A 35 9.69 -20.07 -5.18
N VAL A 36 10.82 -19.60 -4.63
CA VAL A 36 11.29 -19.95 -3.27
C VAL A 36 10.39 -19.38 -2.17
N ALA A 37 9.71 -18.25 -2.45
CA ALA A 37 8.84 -17.57 -1.51
C ALA A 37 7.47 -17.26 -2.16
N PRO A 38 6.63 -18.28 -2.42
CA PRO A 38 5.38 -18.11 -3.18
C PRO A 38 4.31 -17.29 -2.44
N PHE A 39 4.49 -17.04 -1.16
CA PHE A 39 3.67 -16.12 -0.37
C PHE A 39 3.95 -14.64 -0.67
N LEU A 40 5.09 -14.30 -1.28
CA LEU A 40 5.43 -12.94 -1.73
C LEU A 40 4.77 -12.67 -3.08
N LYS A 41 3.51 -12.26 -3.03
CA LYS A 41 2.71 -11.95 -4.22
C LYS A 41 2.73 -10.48 -4.54
N LEU A 42 3.16 -10.14 -5.75
CA LEU A 42 3.13 -8.77 -6.27
C LEU A 42 1.73 -8.43 -6.75
N ASP A 43 1.24 -7.29 -6.33
CA ASP A 43 0.01 -6.65 -6.79
C ASP A 43 0.22 -5.14 -6.96
N PHE A 44 -0.74 -4.47 -7.60
CA PHE A 44 -0.69 -3.04 -7.90
C PHE A 44 -1.72 -2.23 -7.10
N SER A 45 -2.26 -2.78 -6.04
CA SER A 45 -3.27 -2.12 -5.19
C SER A 45 -2.73 -0.86 -4.50
N PHE A 46 -1.45 -0.84 -4.13
CA PHE A 46 -0.82 0.32 -3.49
C PHE A 46 -0.81 1.56 -4.39
N ALA A 47 -0.72 1.39 -5.72
CA ALA A 47 -0.83 2.51 -6.64
C ALA A 47 -2.20 3.20 -6.54
N VAL A 48 -3.28 2.43 -6.47
CA VAL A 48 -4.65 2.95 -6.30
C VAL A 48 -4.81 3.61 -4.93
N MET A 49 -4.30 2.98 -3.87
CA MET A 49 -4.35 3.54 -2.51
C MET A 49 -3.58 4.87 -2.42
N LEU A 50 -2.40 4.98 -3.06
CA LEU A 50 -1.62 6.23 -3.16
C LEU A 50 -2.42 7.32 -3.88
N LEU A 51 -3.08 6.99 -4.99
CA LEU A 51 -3.93 7.95 -5.71
C LEU A 51 -5.06 8.45 -4.81
N VAL A 52 -5.74 7.57 -4.08
CA VAL A 52 -6.76 7.96 -3.09
C VAL A 52 -6.16 8.91 -2.05
N GLY A 53 -4.96 8.61 -1.57
CA GLY A 53 -4.26 9.45 -0.60
C GLY A 53 -3.97 10.87 -1.12
N TYR A 54 -3.53 10.98 -2.37
CA TYR A 54 -3.26 12.27 -3.00
C TYR A 54 -4.53 13.05 -3.36
N MET A 55 -5.62 12.34 -3.66
CA MET A 55 -6.91 12.95 -4.01
C MET A 55 -7.74 13.33 -2.80
N LEU A 56 -7.95 12.40 -1.88
CA LEU A 56 -8.92 12.50 -0.80
C LEU A 56 -8.25 12.60 0.58
N GLY A 57 -6.92 12.54 0.61
CA GLY A 57 -6.11 12.72 1.81
C GLY A 57 -5.78 11.43 2.56
N PRO A 58 -4.88 11.52 3.57
CA PRO A 58 -4.29 10.35 4.24
C PRO A 58 -5.32 9.49 4.99
N LEU A 59 -6.35 10.08 5.59
CA LEU A 59 -7.40 9.33 6.27
C LEU A 59 -8.17 8.42 5.30
N SER A 60 -8.47 8.93 4.11
CA SER A 60 -9.11 8.14 3.03
C SER A 60 -8.21 6.99 2.58
N ALA A 61 -6.91 7.24 2.41
CA ALA A 61 -5.93 6.22 2.07
C ALA A 61 -5.83 5.14 3.15
N THR A 62 -5.87 5.53 4.43
CA THR A 62 -5.84 4.60 5.56
C THR A 62 -7.06 3.69 5.55
N ILE A 63 -8.27 4.26 5.37
CA ILE A 63 -9.51 3.48 5.31
C ILE A 63 -9.46 2.47 4.17
N VAL A 64 -9.08 2.90 2.95
CA VAL A 64 -8.98 2.01 1.79
C VAL A 64 -7.94 0.93 2.02
N ALA A 65 -6.75 1.27 2.54
CA ALA A 65 -5.70 0.30 2.81
C ALA A 65 -6.14 -0.76 3.82
N LEU A 66 -6.79 -0.35 4.92
CA LEU A 66 -7.30 -1.29 5.92
C LEU A 66 -8.37 -2.22 5.33
N VAL A 67 -9.36 -1.68 4.63
CA VAL A 67 -10.45 -2.47 4.04
C VAL A 67 -9.91 -3.45 3.00
N VAL A 68 -9.06 -2.99 2.07
CA VAL A 68 -8.50 -3.84 1.02
C VAL A 68 -7.63 -4.96 1.60
N ASN A 69 -6.76 -4.65 2.58
CA ASN A 69 -5.89 -5.66 3.19
C ASN A 69 -6.69 -6.68 4.01
N LEU A 70 -7.74 -6.25 4.72
CA LEU A 70 -8.62 -7.15 5.45
C LEU A 70 -9.40 -8.06 4.48
N LEU A 71 -10.00 -7.51 3.43
CA LEU A 71 -10.69 -8.31 2.41
C LEU A 71 -9.73 -9.26 1.69
N GLY A 72 -8.52 -8.81 1.36
CA GLY A 72 -7.48 -9.62 0.73
C GLY A 72 -6.94 -10.74 1.61
N SER A 73 -7.19 -10.71 2.92
CA SER A 73 -6.82 -11.81 3.83
C SER A 73 -7.77 -13.00 3.71
N ILE A 74 -9.00 -12.77 3.25
CA ILE A 74 -10.03 -13.81 3.12
C ILE A 74 -9.64 -14.74 1.96
N GLY A 75 -9.44 -16.02 2.26
CA GLY A 75 -9.08 -17.02 1.25
C GLY A 75 -7.64 -16.93 0.73
N SER A 76 -6.81 -16.02 1.25
CA SER A 76 -5.39 -15.95 0.89
C SER A 76 -4.53 -16.93 1.72
N LEU A 77 -3.44 -17.44 1.12
CA LEU A 77 -2.47 -18.28 1.84
C LEU A 77 -1.81 -17.57 3.03
N GLY A 78 -1.72 -16.24 2.97
CA GLY A 78 -1.16 -15.41 4.06
C GLY A 78 -2.15 -15.13 5.18
N GLY A 79 -3.46 -15.24 4.93
CA GLY A 79 -4.50 -14.97 5.91
C GLY A 79 -4.35 -13.61 6.62
N ILE A 80 -4.66 -13.57 7.90
CA ILE A 80 -4.53 -12.38 8.76
C ILE A 80 -3.07 -11.92 8.85
N THR A 81 -2.11 -12.84 8.87
CA THR A 81 -0.68 -12.51 8.90
C THR A 81 -0.26 -11.70 7.67
N GLY A 82 -0.74 -12.09 6.48
CA GLY A 82 -0.54 -11.32 5.25
C GLY A 82 -1.19 -9.94 5.30
N ALA A 83 -2.39 -9.82 5.89
CA ALA A 83 -3.06 -8.53 6.08
C ALA A 83 -2.25 -7.59 6.99
N VAL A 84 -1.72 -8.11 8.11
CA VAL A 84 -0.85 -7.35 9.03
C VAL A 84 0.40 -6.87 8.31
N ALA A 85 1.07 -7.76 7.55
CA ALA A 85 2.24 -7.42 6.76
C ALA A 85 1.95 -6.27 5.77
N ASN A 86 0.93 -6.45 4.93
CA ASN A 86 0.56 -5.44 3.93
C ASN A 86 0.08 -4.13 4.56
N THR A 87 -0.62 -4.18 5.70
CA THR A 87 -1.05 -2.95 6.39
C THR A 87 0.13 -2.18 6.95
N SER A 88 1.11 -2.87 7.56
CA SER A 88 2.32 -2.24 8.09
C SER A 88 3.10 -1.50 6.98
N THR A 89 3.26 -2.14 5.84
CA THR A 89 3.94 -1.55 4.68
C THR A 89 3.11 -0.45 4.01
N ALA A 90 1.77 -0.59 3.94
CA ALA A 90 0.86 0.42 3.42
C ALA A 90 0.87 1.71 4.26
N ILE A 91 1.03 1.64 5.58
CA ILE A 91 1.17 2.83 6.42
C ILE A 91 2.35 3.67 5.95
N VAL A 92 3.48 3.04 5.71
CA VAL A 92 4.71 3.75 5.32
C VAL A 92 4.66 4.21 3.87
N PHE A 93 4.30 3.33 2.95
CA PHE A 93 4.39 3.62 1.51
C PHE A 93 3.17 4.35 0.93
N VAL A 94 2.01 4.31 1.61
CA VAL A 94 0.77 4.93 1.14
C VAL A 94 0.36 6.11 2.01
N VAL A 95 0.26 5.90 3.33
CA VAL A 95 -0.31 6.92 4.22
C VAL A 95 0.68 8.06 4.48
N VAL A 96 1.97 7.75 4.68
CA VAL A 96 3.00 8.78 4.91
C VAL A 96 3.16 9.71 3.69
N PRO A 97 3.29 9.22 2.44
CA PRO A 97 3.32 10.09 1.26
C PRO A 97 2.06 10.95 1.13
N ALA A 98 0.88 10.39 1.40
CA ALA A 98 -0.38 11.12 1.36
C ALA A 98 -0.43 12.23 2.43
N LEU A 99 0.14 11.98 3.60
CA LEU A 99 0.26 12.96 4.68
C LEU A 99 1.21 14.10 4.29
N LEU A 100 2.40 13.76 3.79
CA LEU A 100 3.41 14.75 3.37
C LEU A 100 2.95 15.59 2.18
N TYR A 101 2.12 15.03 1.31
CA TYR A 101 1.51 15.74 0.19
C TYR A 101 0.56 16.86 0.63
N LYS A 102 -0.03 16.78 1.82
CA LYS A 102 -0.83 17.89 2.39
C LYS A 102 -0.01 19.16 2.62
N PHE A 103 1.24 18.99 3.03
CA PHE A 103 2.12 20.12 3.37
C PHE A 103 2.80 20.71 2.13
N LYS A 104 3.17 19.88 1.18
CA LYS A 104 3.83 20.34 -0.04
C LYS A 104 3.35 19.56 -1.25
N LYS A 105 2.77 20.28 -2.23
CA LYS A 105 2.29 19.72 -3.49
C LYS A 105 3.33 19.94 -4.58
N GLY A 106 3.48 18.99 -5.48
CA GLY A 106 4.37 19.13 -6.63
C GLY A 106 4.95 17.80 -7.09
N PHE A 107 5.19 17.69 -8.38
CA PHE A 107 5.66 16.43 -8.98
C PHE A 107 7.01 15.97 -8.42
N LYS A 108 7.99 16.87 -8.36
CA LYS A 108 9.33 16.56 -7.80
C LYS A 108 9.25 16.13 -6.34
N TRP A 109 8.36 16.76 -5.56
CA TRP A 109 8.15 16.41 -4.16
C TRP A 109 7.53 15.01 -4.01
N VAL A 110 6.52 14.71 -4.82
CA VAL A 110 5.90 13.35 -4.84
C VAL A 110 6.94 12.28 -5.14
N VAL A 111 7.78 12.48 -6.17
CA VAL A 111 8.84 11.52 -6.51
C VAL A 111 9.84 11.35 -5.37
N LEU A 112 10.33 12.45 -4.79
CA LEU A 112 11.28 12.40 -3.67
C LEU A 112 10.70 11.64 -2.47
N VAL A 113 9.47 11.97 -2.08
CA VAL A 113 8.80 11.33 -0.96
C VAL A 113 8.57 9.83 -1.22
N LEU A 114 8.16 9.45 -2.44
CA LEU A 114 8.00 8.03 -2.78
C LEU A 114 9.31 7.27 -2.70
N VAL A 115 10.43 7.84 -3.16
CA VAL A 115 11.76 7.20 -3.04
C VAL A 115 12.15 7.02 -1.57
N LEU A 116 12.00 8.05 -0.74
CA LEU A 116 12.34 7.96 0.69
C LEU A 116 11.43 6.96 1.42
N CYS A 117 10.12 6.99 1.13
CA CYS A 117 9.17 6.04 1.72
C CYS A 117 9.36 4.61 1.22
N SER A 118 9.90 4.39 0.00
CA SER A 118 10.28 3.05 -0.47
C SER A 118 11.40 2.46 0.37
N ILE A 119 12.43 3.26 0.66
CA ILE A 119 13.55 2.82 1.51
C ILE A 119 13.06 2.50 2.92
N LEU A 120 12.25 3.38 3.49
CA LEU A 120 11.69 3.18 4.83
C LEU A 120 10.74 1.98 4.89
N GLU A 121 9.93 1.77 3.83
CA GLU A 121 9.04 0.62 3.70
C GLU A 121 9.80 -0.71 3.74
N ILE A 122 10.90 -0.83 2.97
CA ILE A 122 11.75 -2.03 2.98
C ILE A 122 12.23 -2.34 4.40
N VAL A 123 12.71 -1.33 5.14
CA VAL A 123 13.17 -1.49 6.53
C VAL A 123 12.02 -1.95 7.43
N VAL A 124 10.87 -1.30 7.36
CA VAL A 124 9.68 -1.64 8.16
C VAL A 124 9.16 -3.03 7.79
N ALA A 125 9.16 -3.39 6.50
CA ALA A 125 8.79 -4.73 6.04
C ALA A 125 9.71 -5.80 6.63
N LEU A 126 11.03 -5.59 6.65
CA LEU A 126 11.98 -6.52 7.25
C LEU A 126 11.74 -6.68 8.76
N ILE A 127 11.52 -5.58 9.49
CA ILE A 127 11.24 -5.59 10.93
C ILE A 127 9.92 -6.33 11.20
N ALA A 128 8.84 -5.98 10.47
CA ALA A 128 7.54 -6.62 10.63
C ALA A 128 7.59 -8.12 10.29
N ASN A 129 8.31 -8.50 9.23
CA ASN A 129 8.49 -9.90 8.90
C ASN A 129 9.29 -10.63 9.98
N ARG A 130 10.40 -10.06 10.45
CA ARG A 130 11.26 -10.69 11.45
C ARG A 130 10.57 -10.96 12.79
N TYR A 131 9.78 -9.98 13.27
CA TYR A 131 9.26 -10.00 14.64
C TYR A 131 7.77 -10.31 14.73
N ILE A 132 7.01 -10.19 13.64
CA ILE A 132 5.56 -10.41 13.66
C ILE A 132 5.17 -11.54 12.70
N ASN A 133 5.43 -11.37 11.38
CA ASN A 133 4.85 -12.26 10.38
C ASN A 133 5.48 -13.67 10.39
N TYR A 134 6.80 -13.75 10.42
CA TYR A 134 7.51 -15.04 10.42
C TYR A 134 7.27 -15.85 11.70
N PRO A 135 7.29 -15.26 12.92
CA PRO A 135 6.89 -15.98 14.14
C PRO A 135 5.46 -16.51 14.08
N LEU A 136 4.51 -15.73 13.55
CA LEU A 136 3.12 -16.17 13.41
C LEU A 136 2.94 -17.27 12.35
N TYR A 137 3.75 -17.24 11.28
CA TYR A 137 3.61 -18.14 10.15
C TYR A 137 4.44 -19.42 10.29
N PHE A 138 5.70 -19.31 10.73
CA PHE A 138 6.69 -20.40 10.77
C PHE A 138 7.01 -20.89 12.18
N LYS A 139 6.47 -20.26 13.23
CA LYS A 139 6.67 -20.64 14.65
C LYS A 139 8.16 -20.83 14.97
N ASP A 140 8.55 -22.03 15.39
CA ASP A 140 9.94 -22.36 15.80
C ASP A 140 10.98 -22.20 14.69
N LEU A 141 10.55 -22.31 13.43
CA LEU A 141 11.41 -22.15 12.24
C LEU A 141 11.52 -20.68 11.78
N ALA A 142 10.89 -19.74 12.47
CA ALA A 142 10.80 -18.34 12.04
C ALA A 142 12.16 -17.70 11.78
N LYS A 143 13.17 -17.96 12.61
CA LYS A 143 14.50 -17.37 12.46
C LYS A 143 15.20 -17.90 11.20
N SER A 144 15.26 -19.20 11.03
CA SER A 144 15.94 -19.83 9.91
C SER A 144 15.24 -19.50 8.57
N GLN A 145 13.91 -19.50 8.53
CA GLN A 145 13.14 -19.14 7.35
C GLN A 145 13.30 -17.67 6.99
N PHE A 146 13.40 -16.76 7.98
CA PHE A 146 13.68 -15.35 7.72
C PHE A 146 15.06 -15.14 7.12
N GLU A 147 16.09 -15.83 7.63
CA GLU A 147 17.47 -15.76 7.10
C GLU A 147 17.53 -16.24 5.64
N ILE A 148 16.84 -17.36 5.31
CA ILE A 148 16.75 -17.88 3.93
C ILE A 148 16.06 -16.87 3.01
N HIS A 149 14.98 -16.23 3.46
CA HIS A 149 14.17 -15.34 2.63
C HIS A 149 14.61 -13.87 2.68
N PHE A 150 15.63 -13.51 3.46
CA PHE A 150 16.00 -12.10 3.71
C PHE A 150 16.18 -11.29 2.42
N TRP A 151 17.00 -11.77 1.50
CA TRP A 151 17.25 -11.07 0.24
C TRP A 151 16.04 -11.08 -0.71
N PHE A 152 15.22 -12.12 -0.66
CA PHE A 152 13.96 -12.16 -1.41
C PHE A 152 12.96 -11.14 -0.86
N LEU A 153 12.91 -10.93 0.46
CA LEU A 153 12.09 -9.89 1.08
C LEU A 153 12.55 -8.48 0.66
N VAL A 154 13.86 -8.21 0.68
CA VAL A 154 14.41 -6.92 0.22
C VAL A 154 14.05 -6.68 -1.24
N ALA A 155 14.34 -7.63 -2.12
CA ALA A 155 14.08 -7.51 -3.55
C ALA A 155 12.57 -7.37 -3.84
N PHE A 156 11.73 -8.16 -3.15
CA PHE A 156 10.28 -8.10 -3.30
C PHE A 156 9.72 -6.72 -2.97
N ASN A 157 10.07 -6.17 -1.80
CA ASN A 157 9.54 -4.88 -1.37
C ASN A 157 10.09 -3.75 -2.26
N ALA A 158 11.35 -3.82 -2.70
CA ALA A 158 11.90 -2.88 -3.68
C ALA A 158 11.11 -2.90 -5.00
N ILE A 159 10.84 -4.09 -5.57
CA ILE A 159 10.06 -4.25 -6.80
C ILE A 159 8.63 -3.75 -6.59
N LYS A 160 8.00 -4.10 -5.46
CA LYS A 160 6.64 -3.66 -5.11
C LYS A 160 6.55 -2.14 -5.03
N CYS A 161 7.47 -1.49 -4.33
CA CYS A 161 7.50 -0.03 -4.21
C CYS A 161 7.78 0.65 -5.54
N VAL A 162 8.77 0.19 -6.31
CA VAL A 162 9.12 0.78 -7.61
C VAL A 162 7.96 0.65 -8.58
N SER A 163 7.38 -0.53 -8.74
CA SER A 163 6.28 -0.77 -9.69
C SER A 163 5.03 0.04 -9.33
N ASN A 164 4.59 0.01 -8.07
CA ASN A 164 3.45 0.79 -7.60
C ASN A 164 3.72 2.30 -7.66
N GLY A 165 4.93 2.74 -7.31
CA GLY A 165 5.37 4.13 -7.40
C GLY A 165 5.36 4.65 -8.84
N LEU A 166 5.90 3.88 -9.80
CA LEU A 166 5.90 4.24 -11.22
C LEU A 166 4.47 4.37 -11.77
N ILE A 167 3.60 3.39 -11.49
CA ILE A 167 2.19 3.45 -11.89
C ILE A 167 1.53 4.70 -11.30
N THR A 168 1.76 4.97 -10.02
CA THR A 168 1.22 6.17 -9.34
C THR A 168 1.69 7.46 -10.00
N ILE A 169 2.99 7.58 -10.31
CA ILE A 169 3.58 8.77 -10.95
C ILE A 169 2.98 8.99 -12.35
N LEU A 170 2.83 7.93 -13.13
CA LEU A 170 2.24 8.00 -14.48
C LEU A 170 0.78 8.42 -14.43
N LEU A 171 0.00 7.82 -13.54
CA LEU A 171 -1.42 8.15 -13.36
C LEU A 171 -1.62 9.52 -12.72
N TYR A 172 -0.78 9.93 -11.78
CA TYR A 172 -0.85 11.23 -11.12
C TYR A 172 -0.79 12.39 -12.13
N LYS A 173 0.09 12.29 -13.13
CA LYS A 173 0.18 13.31 -14.20
C LYS A 173 -1.13 13.46 -14.98
N ARG A 174 -1.78 12.35 -15.30
CA ARG A 174 -3.05 12.35 -16.07
C ARG A 174 -4.24 12.77 -15.20
N LEU A 175 -4.28 12.29 -13.96
CA LEU A 175 -5.39 12.55 -13.04
C LEU A 175 -5.37 13.95 -12.44
N LYS A 176 -4.21 14.59 -12.29
CA LYS A 176 -4.11 15.97 -11.77
C LYS A 176 -5.02 16.95 -12.51
N ASN A 177 -5.13 16.81 -13.84
CA ASN A 177 -5.98 17.67 -14.68
C ASN A 177 -7.48 17.35 -14.54
N LEU A 178 -7.81 16.10 -14.23
CA LEU A 178 -9.19 15.67 -13.97
C LEU A 178 -9.61 16.02 -12.54
N LEU A 179 -8.71 15.89 -11.57
CA LEU A 179 -8.98 16.13 -10.16
C LEU A 179 -9.30 17.60 -9.83
N GLY A 180 -8.68 18.55 -10.54
CA GLY A 180 -9.02 19.98 -10.40
C GLY A 180 -10.46 20.31 -10.81
N LYS A 181 -11.15 19.39 -11.50
CA LYS A 181 -12.57 19.50 -11.86
C LYS A 181 -13.51 18.81 -10.88
N PHE A 182 -13.01 17.92 -10.02
CA PHE A 182 -13.81 17.07 -9.14
C PHE A 182 -13.65 17.39 -7.64
N LEU A 183 -12.63 18.14 -7.26
CA LEU A 183 -12.35 18.64 -5.90
C LEU A 183 -12.56 20.15 -5.84
#